data_a7f2f8a596e694e420304f1ab7df35b1
#
_entry.id   a7f2f8a596e694e420304f1ab7df35b1
#
_cell.length_a   1.000
_cell.length_b   1.000
_cell.length_c   1.000
_cell.angle_alpha   90.00
_cell.angle_beta   90.00
_cell.angle_gamma   90.00
#
_symmetry.space_group_name_H-M   'P 1'
#
loop_
_entity.id
_entity.type
_entity.pdbx_description
1 polymer ?
#
loop_
_entity_poly.entity_id
_entity_poly.type
_entity_poly.pdbx_seq_one_letter_code
_entity_poly.pdbx_strand_id
1 'polypeptide(L)'
;MQKAIKKSNNKFKWKEKWIFAKPLIKEALKHTDCYNLEDVEEGIRNGIFHLWVGEKSAMITEIIEYPRLKAINLLFCGGDYKELQSMLPSIEQFAKHFGCKRIYGGGRKGWLRKLKPLGF
;
A
#
# COMPACT_ATOMS: atom_id res chain seq x y z
N MET A 1 -10.21 21.92 9.40
CA MET A 1 -9.37 22.89 8.69
C MET A 1 -8.07 22.28 8.25
N GLN A 2 -7.25 21.86 9.18
CA GLN A 2 -6.00 21.21 8.82
C GLN A 2 -6.21 19.96 7.97
N LYS A 3 -7.29 19.23 8.23
CA LYS A 3 -7.59 18.03 7.43
C LYS A 3 -7.84 18.35 5.97
N ALA A 4 -8.55 19.44 5.69
CA ALA A 4 -8.82 19.84 4.32
C ALA A 4 -7.54 20.28 3.60
N ILE A 5 -6.68 21.00 4.29
CA ILE A 5 -5.40 21.45 3.75
C ILE A 5 -4.53 20.22 3.46
N LYS A 6 -4.51 19.25 4.39
CA LYS A 6 -3.75 18.04 4.19
C LYS A 6 -4.23 17.24 3.00
N LYS A 7 -5.54 17.20 2.78
CA LYS A 7 -6.10 16.50 1.62
C LYS A 7 -5.65 17.13 0.32
N SER A 8 -5.69 18.47 0.24
CA SER A 8 -5.22 19.18 -0.95
C SER A 8 -3.75 18.90 -1.21
N ASN A 9 -2.92 19.03 -0.17
CA ASN A 9 -1.50 18.77 -0.29
C ASN A 9 -1.22 17.33 -0.68
N ASN A 10 -2.02 16.39 -0.15
CA ASN A 10 -1.86 14.99 -0.48
C ASN A 10 -2.16 14.69 -1.94
N LYS A 11 -3.09 15.41 -2.56
CA LYS A 11 -3.38 15.22 -3.97
C LYS A 11 -2.17 15.50 -4.84
N PHE A 12 -1.48 16.61 -4.59
CA PHE A 12 -0.26 16.93 -5.33
C PHE A 12 0.86 15.95 -4.99
N LYS A 13 1.01 15.66 -3.71
CA LYS A 13 2.05 14.75 -3.25
C LYS A 13 1.88 13.36 -3.82
N TRP A 14 0.65 12.87 -3.94
CA TRP A 14 0.49 11.51 -4.44
C TRP A 14 0.89 11.41 -5.91
N LYS A 15 0.69 12.44 -6.70
CA LYS A 15 1.11 12.42 -8.10
C LYS A 15 2.62 12.34 -8.24
N GLU A 16 3.34 13.12 -7.43
CA GLU A 16 4.79 13.06 -7.41
C GLU A 16 5.28 11.70 -6.94
N LYS A 17 4.68 11.20 -5.87
CA LYS A 17 4.99 9.88 -5.34
C LYS A 17 4.70 8.80 -6.36
N TRP A 18 3.61 8.97 -7.10
CA TRP A 18 3.22 7.99 -8.12
C TRP A 18 4.23 7.94 -9.27
N ILE A 19 4.73 9.09 -9.70
CA ILE A 19 5.76 9.12 -10.73
C ILE A 19 6.97 8.31 -10.31
N PHE A 20 7.39 8.47 -9.06
CA PHE A 20 8.48 7.70 -8.48
C PHE A 20 8.13 6.21 -8.38
N ALA A 21 6.95 5.91 -7.88
CA ALA A 21 6.53 4.55 -7.58
C ALA A 21 6.19 3.73 -8.83
N LYS A 22 5.76 4.39 -9.88
CA LYS A 22 5.23 3.74 -11.08
C LYS A 22 6.10 2.62 -11.62
N PRO A 23 7.41 2.81 -11.85
CA PRO A 23 8.23 1.71 -12.35
C PRO A 23 8.33 0.55 -11.35
N LEU A 24 8.33 0.84 -10.06
CA LEU A 24 8.41 -0.19 -9.03
C LEU A 24 7.12 -1.02 -8.99
N ILE A 25 5.99 -0.36 -9.08
CA ILE A 25 4.69 -1.05 -9.08
C ILE A 25 4.49 -1.81 -10.39
N LYS A 26 4.97 -1.27 -11.49
CA LYS A 26 4.93 -1.96 -12.78
C LYS A 26 5.62 -3.33 -12.69
N GLU A 27 6.76 -3.38 -12.02
CA GLU A 27 7.47 -4.64 -11.80
C GLU A 27 6.61 -5.63 -11.00
N ALA A 28 5.98 -5.14 -9.93
CA ALA A 28 5.12 -5.98 -9.11
C ALA A 28 3.91 -6.50 -9.88
N LEU A 29 3.38 -5.71 -10.80
CA LEU A 29 2.21 -6.08 -11.59
C LEU A 29 2.49 -7.19 -12.59
N LYS A 30 3.75 -7.50 -12.87
CA LYS A 30 4.09 -8.62 -13.74
C LYS A 30 3.63 -9.96 -13.19
N HIS A 31 3.31 -10.01 -11.90
CA HIS A 31 2.91 -11.24 -11.23
C HIS A 31 1.40 -11.40 -11.14
N THR A 32 0.64 -10.55 -11.79
CA THR A 32 -0.83 -10.65 -11.75
C THR A 32 -1.43 -10.25 -13.10
N ASP A 33 -2.56 -10.84 -13.42
CA ASP A 33 -3.38 -10.47 -14.59
C ASP A 33 -4.55 -9.59 -14.20
N CYS A 34 -4.74 -9.37 -12.89
CA CYS A 34 -5.95 -8.73 -12.39
C CYS A 34 -5.94 -7.21 -12.51
N TYR A 35 -4.75 -6.62 -12.56
CA TYR A 35 -4.60 -5.15 -12.56
C TYR A 35 -3.55 -4.71 -13.55
N ASN A 36 -3.75 -3.52 -14.13
CA ASN A 36 -2.71 -2.83 -14.87
C ASN A 36 -2.37 -1.52 -14.15
N LEU A 37 -1.38 -0.77 -14.66
CA LEU A 37 -0.95 0.47 -14.01
C LEU A 37 -2.06 1.52 -13.93
N GLU A 38 -2.91 1.57 -14.95
CA GLU A 38 -4.01 2.52 -14.98
C GLU A 38 -5.02 2.24 -13.87
N ASP A 39 -5.29 0.96 -13.62
CA ASP A 39 -6.19 0.56 -12.55
C ASP A 39 -5.66 1.01 -11.19
N VAL A 40 -4.35 0.86 -10.98
CA VAL A 40 -3.72 1.24 -9.72
C VAL A 40 -3.76 2.75 -9.54
N GLU A 41 -3.42 3.49 -10.58
CA GLU A 41 -3.45 4.95 -10.54
C GLU A 41 -4.85 5.46 -10.23
N GLU A 42 -5.85 4.89 -10.87
CA GLU A 42 -7.23 5.26 -10.64
C GLU A 42 -7.67 4.95 -9.21
N GLY A 43 -7.26 3.79 -8.70
CA GLY A 43 -7.54 3.42 -7.32
C GLY A 43 -6.93 4.39 -6.31
N ILE A 44 -5.73 4.88 -6.58
CA ILE A 44 -5.08 5.87 -5.73
C ILE A 44 -5.84 7.20 -5.81
N ARG A 45 -6.20 7.62 -7.02
CA ARG A 45 -6.94 8.86 -7.24
C ARG A 45 -8.28 8.85 -6.50
N ASN A 46 -8.94 7.70 -6.48
CA ASN A 46 -10.26 7.57 -5.85
C ASN A 46 -10.20 7.25 -4.36
N GLY A 47 -8.99 7.13 -3.79
CA GLY A 47 -8.84 6.86 -2.37
C GLY A 47 -9.08 5.40 -1.98
N ILE A 48 -9.25 4.52 -2.94
CA ILE A 48 -9.44 3.09 -2.69
C ILE A 48 -8.11 2.41 -2.35
N PHE A 49 -7.05 2.81 -3.04
CA PHE A 49 -5.71 2.32 -2.82
C PHE A 49 -4.87 3.38 -2.14
N HIS A 50 -4.00 2.94 -1.23
CA HIS A 50 -3.11 3.84 -0.51
C HIS A 50 -1.69 3.61 -0.98
N LEU A 51 -1.03 4.70 -1.36
CA LEU A 51 0.33 4.65 -1.88
C LEU A 51 1.33 5.00 -0.78
N TRP A 52 2.28 4.11 -0.56
CA TRP A 52 3.36 4.28 0.41
C TRP A 52 4.68 4.26 -0.34
N VAL A 53 5.52 5.26 -0.09
CA VAL A 53 6.82 5.34 -0.75
C VAL A 53 7.93 5.51 0.26
N GLY A 54 9.06 4.85 -0.01
CA GLY A 54 10.30 5.05 0.70
C GLY A 54 11.29 5.69 -0.26
N GLU A 55 12.56 5.62 0.06
CA GLU A 55 13.60 6.17 -0.82
C GLU A 55 13.80 5.32 -2.07
N LYS A 56 13.64 4.01 -1.93
CA LYS A 56 13.90 3.04 -3.02
C LYS A 56 12.74 2.10 -3.26
N SER A 57 11.61 2.32 -2.59
CA SER A 57 10.54 1.33 -2.56
C SER A 57 9.18 1.97 -2.62
N ALA A 58 8.20 1.17 -3.01
CA ALA A 58 6.80 1.60 -3.04
C ALA A 58 5.91 0.42 -2.70
N MET A 59 4.76 0.72 -2.10
CA MET A 59 3.78 -0.27 -1.72
C MET A 59 2.38 0.28 -1.92
N ILE A 60 1.48 -0.58 -2.35
CA ILE A 60 0.06 -0.26 -2.50
C ILE A 60 -0.71 -1.11 -1.49
N THR A 61 -1.56 -0.46 -0.71
CA THR A 61 -2.43 -1.15 0.23
C THR A 61 -3.89 -0.81 -0.05
N GLU A 62 -4.77 -1.67 0.46
CA GLU A 62 -6.20 -1.51 0.30
C GLU A 62 -6.88 -2.01 1.58
N ILE A 63 -7.87 -1.26 2.07
CA ILE A 63 -8.65 -1.71 3.22
C ILE A 63 -9.89 -2.40 2.69
N ILE A 64 -10.13 -3.63 3.15
CA ILE A 64 -11.30 -4.41 2.77
C ILE A 64 -12.18 -4.62 3.99
N GLU A 65 -13.45 -4.34 3.82
CA GLU A 65 -14.44 -4.54 4.87
C GLU A 65 -15.12 -5.88 4.64
N TYR A 66 -14.78 -6.83 5.52
CA TYR A 66 -15.45 -8.13 5.54
C TYR A 66 -16.65 -8.06 6.49
N PRO A 67 -17.57 -9.04 6.43
CA PRO A 67 -18.73 -9.00 7.32
C PRO A 67 -18.38 -8.93 8.80
N ARG A 68 -17.28 -9.50 9.21
CA ARG A 68 -16.94 -9.57 10.64
C ARG A 68 -15.75 -8.71 11.05
N LEU A 69 -14.97 -8.23 10.11
CA LEU A 69 -13.82 -7.41 10.44
C LEU A 69 -13.33 -6.65 9.21
N LYS A 70 -12.50 -5.66 9.47
CA LYS A 70 -11.75 -4.98 8.41
C LYS A 70 -10.35 -5.54 8.38
N ALA A 71 -9.77 -5.55 7.19
CA ALA A 71 -8.38 -5.94 7.02
C ALA A 71 -7.71 -5.00 6.03
N ILE A 72 -6.39 -4.85 6.17
CA ILE A 72 -5.61 -4.13 5.18
C ILE A 72 -4.82 -5.16 4.36
N ASN A 73 -4.90 -5.02 3.04
CA ASN A 73 -4.16 -5.87 2.12
C ASN A 73 -2.94 -5.14 1.60
N LEU A 74 -1.79 -5.79 1.64
CA LEU A 74 -0.59 -5.33 0.97
C LEU A 74 -0.65 -5.88 -0.44
N LEU A 75 -1.18 -5.09 -1.38
CA LEU A 75 -1.44 -5.59 -2.73
C LEU A 75 -0.19 -5.72 -3.58
N PHE A 76 0.59 -4.65 -3.65
CA PHE A 76 1.77 -4.62 -4.50
C PHE A 76 2.92 -3.99 -3.75
N CYS A 77 4.10 -4.59 -3.88
CA CYS A 77 5.31 -4.11 -3.23
C CYS A 77 6.44 -4.17 -4.25
N GLY A 78 7.21 -3.11 -4.35
CA GLY A 78 8.37 -3.09 -5.22
C GLY A 78 9.52 -2.33 -4.58
N GLY A 79 10.74 -2.76 -4.83
CA GLY A 79 11.92 -2.07 -4.34
C GLY A 79 12.71 -2.88 -3.33
N ASP A 80 13.35 -2.17 -2.42
CA ASP A 80 14.24 -2.76 -1.42
C ASP A 80 13.47 -3.42 -0.28
N TYR A 81 13.73 -4.71 -0.06
CA TYR A 81 13.02 -5.48 0.95
C TYR A 81 13.19 -4.91 2.36
N LYS A 82 14.40 -4.52 2.73
CA LYS A 82 14.65 -3.98 4.07
C LYS A 82 13.88 -2.69 4.30
N GLU A 83 13.83 -1.86 3.27
CA GLU A 83 13.07 -0.62 3.37
C GLU A 83 11.58 -0.91 3.48
N LEU A 84 11.08 -1.85 2.70
CA LEU A 84 9.67 -2.24 2.77
C LEU A 84 9.30 -2.71 4.17
N GLN A 85 10.19 -3.49 4.80
CA GLN A 85 9.98 -3.91 6.19
C GLN A 85 9.90 -2.71 7.13
N SER A 86 10.76 -1.72 6.92
CA SER A 86 10.78 -0.53 7.78
C SER A 86 9.53 0.33 7.63
N MET A 87 8.81 0.17 6.55
CA MET A 87 7.56 0.88 6.30
C MET A 87 6.35 0.26 7.00
N LEU A 88 6.45 -1.02 7.36
CA LEU A 88 5.33 -1.76 7.93
C LEU A 88 4.77 -1.18 9.24
N PRO A 89 5.60 -0.69 10.19
CA PRO A 89 5.04 -0.10 11.39
C PRO A 89 4.08 1.07 11.12
N SER A 90 4.38 1.90 10.14
CA SER A 90 3.50 3.00 9.77
C SER A 90 2.20 2.50 9.18
N ILE A 91 2.29 1.45 8.36
CA ILE A 91 1.11 0.83 7.77
C ILE A 91 0.25 0.17 8.85
N GLU A 92 0.88 -0.49 9.84
CA GLU A 92 0.16 -1.06 10.97
C GLU A 92 -0.61 0.00 11.75
N GLN A 93 0.02 1.13 12.03
CA GLN A 93 -0.63 2.22 12.75
C GLN A 93 -1.82 2.76 11.96
N PHE A 94 -1.62 2.93 10.66
CA PHE A 94 -2.69 3.36 9.77
C PHE A 94 -3.86 2.38 9.80
N ALA A 95 -3.56 1.08 9.70
CA ALA A 95 -4.58 0.04 9.73
C ALA A 95 -5.35 0.04 11.04
N LYS A 96 -4.65 0.15 12.15
CA LYS A 96 -5.29 0.19 13.48
C LYS A 96 -6.16 1.42 13.64
N HIS A 97 -5.71 2.55 13.13
CA HIS A 97 -6.47 3.78 13.18
C HIS A 97 -7.83 3.63 12.47
N PHE A 98 -7.86 2.88 11.39
CA PHE A 98 -9.09 2.64 10.63
C PHE A 98 -9.85 1.39 11.07
N GLY A 99 -9.46 0.80 12.20
CA GLY A 99 -10.19 -0.32 12.77
C GLY A 99 -9.90 -1.67 12.16
N CYS A 100 -8.80 -1.81 11.44
CA CYS A 100 -8.43 -3.09 10.86
C CYS A 100 -7.96 -4.07 11.92
N LYS A 101 -8.37 -5.33 11.79
CA LYS A 101 -8.00 -6.41 12.71
C LYS A 101 -6.96 -7.35 12.12
N ARG A 102 -6.72 -7.28 10.82
CA ARG A 102 -5.80 -8.18 10.13
C ARG A 102 -4.99 -7.39 9.11
N ILE A 103 -3.80 -7.90 8.84
CA ILE A 103 -3.03 -7.47 7.69
C ILE A 103 -2.80 -8.69 6.82
N TYR A 104 -3.09 -8.58 5.54
CA TYR A 104 -2.86 -9.66 4.59
C TYR A 104 -1.79 -9.22 3.60
N GLY A 105 -0.80 -10.06 3.42
CA GLY A 105 0.18 -9.85 2.37
C GLY A 105 -0.22 -10.70 1.19
N GLY A 106 -0.93 -10.09 0.25
CA GLY A 106 -1.22 -10.78 -0.99
C GLY A 106 0.00 -10.72 -1.87
N GLY A 107 0.38 -11.76 -2.50
CA GLY A 107 1.49 -11.73 -3.40
C GLY A 107 2.40 -12.92 -3.22
N ARG A 108 3.68 -12.68 -3.26
CA ARG A 108 4.66 -13.76 -3.25
C ARG A 108 4.68 -14.48 -1.92
N LYS A 109 4.74 -15.82 -1.99
CA LYS A 109 4.78 -16.65 -0.79
C LYS A 109 5.90 -16.26 0.17
N GLY A 110 7.04 -15.86 -0.36
CA GLY A 110 8.16 -15.40 0.45
C GLY A 110 7.84 -14.18 1.29
N TRP A 111 7.01 -13.30 0.78
CA TRP A 111 6.57 -12.13 1.50
C TRP A 111 5.74 -12.49 2.72
N LEU A 112 4.78 -13.38 2.55
CA LEU A 112 3.95 -13.83 3.66
C LEU A 112 4.77 -14.40 4.81
N ARG A 113 5.75 -15.24 4.48
CA ARG A 113 6.62 -15.81 5.50
C ARG A 113 7.40 -14.75 6.25
N LYS A 114 7.89 -13.76 5.54
CA LYS A 114 8.70 -12.70 6.13
C LYS A 114 7.87 -11.70 6.93
N LEU A 115 6.61 -11.54 6.57
CA LEU A 115 5.72 -10.63 7.28
C LEU A 115 5.19 -11.23 8.59
N LYS A 116 5.09 -12.54 8.67
CA LYS A 116 4.61 -13.21 9.88
C LYS A 116 5.30 -12.76 11.17
N PRO A 117 6.65 -12.65 11.22
CA PRO A 117 7.31 -12.24 12.45
C PRO A 117 6.97 -10.83 12.92
N LEU A 118 6.33 -10.05 12.09
CA LEU A 118 5.97 -8.68 12.46
C LEU A 118 4.66 -8.62 13.25
N GLY A 119 4.03 -9.77 13.50
CA GLY A 119 3.02 -9.90 14.52
C GLY A 119 1.72 -9.16 14.30
N PHE A 120 1.20 -9.22 13.11
CA PHE A 120 -0.06 -8.53 12.87
C PHE A 120 -1.25 -9.48 12.81
#